data_cd59ead14ee67816f4e1d4f9a9ab7d5d
#
_entry.id   cd59ead14ee67816f4e1d4f9a9ab7d5d
#
_cell.length_a   1.000
_cell.length_b   1.000
_cell.length_c   1.000
_cell.angle_alpha   90.00
_cell.angle_beta   90.00
_cell.angle_gamma   90.00
#
_symmetry.space_group_name_H-M   'P 1'
#
loop_
_entity.id
_entity.type
_entity.pdbx_description
1 polymer ?
#
loop_
_entity_poly.entity_id
_entity_poly.type
_entity_poly.pdbx_seq_one_letter_code
_entity_poly.pdbx_strand_id
1 'polypeptide(L)'
;MQLGAFSVSLSVKDLAASRAFYEALGFSVSGGDPTRNWLVMRSNGTVIGLFQGMFEGNLLTFNPGWDQHKQELSHFQDVREVQAELDAKGIELAVRTDPDGQGTGYLQLADPDGNVILIDQHVARAAGS
;
A
#
# COMPACT_ATOMS: atom_id res chain seq x y z
N MET A 1 17.06 -0.96 -0.19
CA MET A 1 15.76 -0.26 -0.02
C MET A 1 14.76 -1.20 0.62
N GLN A 2 14.03 -0.72 1.60
CA GLN A 2 13.01 -1.51 2.30
C GLN A 2 11.65 -0.84 2.11
N LEU A 3 10.72 -1.54 1.47
CA LEU A 3 9.42 -0.98 1.13
C LEU A 3 8.29 -1.40 2.09
N GLY A 4 8.59 -2.32 3.02
CA GLY A 4 7.62 -2.76 4.02
C GLY A 4 6.63 -3.81 3.49
N ALA A 5 5.46 -3.88 4.12
CA ALA A 5 4.41 -4.83 3.76
C ALA A 5 3.92 -4.61 2.34
N PHE A 6 3.46 -5.68 1.72
CA PHE A 6 2.99 -5.65 0.34
C PHE A 6 1.54 -6.11 0.25
N SER A 7 0.75 -5.42 -0.57
CA SER A 7 -0.58 -5.86 -0.97
C SER A 7 -0.85 -5.44 -2.41
N VAL A 8 -1.76 -6.15 -3.07
CA VAL A 8 -2.29 -5.73 -4.36
C VAL A 8 -3.62 -5.06 -4.09
N SER A 9 -3.78 -3.82 -4.58
CA SER A 9 -5.02 -3.07 -4.44
C SER A 9 -5.80 -3.18 -5.75
N LEU A 10 -6.95 -3.86 -5.70
CA LEU A 10 -7.77 -4.13 -6.87
C LEU A 10 -8.92 -3.14 -6.95
N SER A 11 -9.09 -2.56 -8.14
CA SER A 11 -10.29 -1.79 -8.47
C SER A 11 -11.39 -2.78 -8.85
N VAL A 12 -12.49 -2.79 -8.10
CA VAL A 12 -13.57 -3.75 -8.30
C VAL A 12 -14.88 -3.03 -8.65
N LYS A 13 -15.74 -3.71 -9.38
CA LYS A 13 -17.03 -3.16 -9.80
C LYS A 13 -18.14 -3.42 -8.77
N ASP A 14 -18.03 -4.52 -8.05
CA ASP A 14 -19.01 -4.96 -7.05
C ASP A 14 -18.26 -5.56 -5.87
N LEU A 15 -18.16 -4.78 -4.79
CA LEU A 15 -17.40 -5.17 -3.62
C LEU A 15 -17.90 -6.46 -2.99
N ALA A 16 -19.22 -6.63 -2.88
CA ALA A 16 -19.81 -7.82 -2.27
C ALA A 16 -19.49 -9.08 -3.10
N ALA A 17 -19.59 -8.98 -4.43
CA ALA A 17 -19.26 -10.10 -5.32
C ALA A 17 -17.76 -10.46 -5.22
N SER A 18 -16.89 -9.47 -5.19
CA SER A 18 -15.45 -9.69 -5.07
C SER A 18 -15.10 -10.30 -3.71
N ARG A 19 -15.71 -9.83 -2.63
CA ARG A 19 -15.55 -10.41 -1.30
C ARG A 19 -15.92 -11.89 -1.30
N ALA A 20 -17.10 -12.24 -1.83
CA ALA A 20 -17.55 -13.63 -1.87
C ALA A 20 -16.58 -14.51 -2.68
N PHE A 21 -16.08 -13.99 -3.79
CA PHE A 21 -15.12 -14.69 -4.63
C PHE A 21 -13.83 -15.01 -3.86
N TYR A 22 -13.23 -14.01 -3.19
CA TYR A 22 -12.00 -14.23 -2.45
C TYR A 22 -12.20 -15.05 -1.18
N GLU A 23 -13.37 -14.94 -0.53
CA GLU A 23 -13.71 -15.85 0.58
C GLU A 23 -13.75 -17.31 0.12
N ALA A 24 -14.25 -17.57 -1.09
CA ALA A 24 -14.25 -18.92 -1.67
C ALA A 24 -12.81 -19.44 -1.89
N LEU A 25 -11.83 -18.57 -2.09
CA LEU A 25 -10.42 -18.94 -2.21
C LEU A 25 -9.72 -19.10 -0.85
N GLY A 26 -10.42 -18.90 0.25
CA GLY A 26 -9.86 -19.03 1.59
C GLY A 26 -9.41 -17.72 2.24
N PHE A 27 -9.68 -16.58 1.61
CA PHE A 27 -9.39 -15.29 2.23
C PHE A 27 -10.47 -14.94 3.25
N SER A 28 -10.10 -14.13 4.23
CA SER A 28 -11.05 -13.57 5.19
C SER A 28 -10.84 -12.05 5.27
N VAL A 29 -11.91 -11.34 5.63
CA VAL A 29 -11.84 -9.89 5.83
C VAL A 29 -10.94 -9.60 7.04
N SER A 30 -9.93 -8.77 6.83
CA SER A 30 -9.01 -8.35 7.90
C SER A 30 -9.08 -6.85 8.20
N GLY A 31 -9.76 -6.07 7.38
CA GLY A 31 -9.88 -4.64 7.58
C GLY A 31 -10.78 -3.99 6.55
N GLY A 32 -10.83 -2.68 6.60
CA GLY A 32 -11.61 -1.88 5.68
C GLY A 32 -12.97 -1.52 6.24
N ASP A 33 -13.75 -0.86 5.40
CA ASP A 33 -15.10 -0.41 5.75
C ASP A 33 -15.99 -0.57 4.50
N PRO A 34 -16.83 -1.62 4.47
CA PRO A 34 -17.69 -1.86 3.30
C PRO A 34 -18.71 -0.74 3.06
N THR A 35 -19.08 0.03 4.08
CA THR A 35 -19.95 1.19 3.91
C THR A 35 -19.26 2.32 3.16
N ARG A 36 -17.92 2.30 3.10
CA ARG A 36 -17.10 3.24 2.34
C ARG A 36 -16.50 2.60 1.09
N ASN A 37 -17.01 1.42 0.70
CA ASN A 37 -16.69 0.74 -0.54
C ASN A 37 -15.25 0.19 -0.62
N TRP A 38 -14.69 -0.25 0.51
CA TRP A 38 -13.40 -0.92 0.48
C TRP A 38 -13.25 -1.96 1.58
N LEU A 39 -12.46 -2.99 1.29
CA LEU A 39 -12.14 -4.09 2.21
C LEU A 39 -10.70 -4.51 2.02
N VAL A 40 -10.10 -5.03 3.09
CA VAL A 40 -8.83 -5.72 3.02
C VAL A 40 -9.08 -7.19 3.31
N MET A 41 -8.59 -8.06 2.42
CA MET A 41 -8.73 -9.50 2.51
C MET A 41 -7.36 -10.12 2.74
N ARG A 42 -7.31 -11.16 3.58
CA ARG A 42 -6.05 -11.80 3.94
C ARG A 42 -6.18 -13.32 3.92
N SER A 43 -5.13 -13.97 3.41
CA SER A 43 -4.91 -15.40 3.55
C SER A 43 -3.44 -15.59 3.94
N ASN A 44 -3.18 -15.91 5.22
CA ASN A 44 -1.82 -15.94 5.79
C ASN A 44 -1.10 -14.60 5.52
N GLY A 45 0.04 -14.62 4.86
CA GLY A 45 0.80 -13.42 4.51
C GLY A 45 0.35 -12.73 3.23
N THR A 46 -0.63 -13.29 2.51
CA THR A 46 -1.14 -12.71 1.27
C THR A 46 -2.25 -11.71 1.57
N VAL A 47 -2.09 -10.48 1.09
CA VAL A 47 -3.04 -9.39 1.37
C VAL A 47 -3.50 -8.79 0.05
N ILE A 48 -4.82 -8.63 -0.08
CA ILE A 48 -5.46 -8.02 -1.24
C ILE A 48 -6.42 -6.95 -0.73
N GLY A 49 -6.30 -5.73 -1.25
CA GLY A 49 -7.28 -4.67 -1.01
C GLY A 49 -8.32 -4.67 -2.13
N LEU A 50 -9.59 -4.50 -1.76
CA LEU A 50 -10.70 -4.39 -2.71
C LEU A 50 -11.29 -2.99 -2.58
N PHE A 51 -11.31 -2.23 -3.68
CA PHE A 51 -11.74 -0.84 -3.67
C PHE A 51 -12.75 -0.61 -4.80
N GLN A 52 -13.96 -0.20 -4.45
CA GLN A 52 -15.00 0.06 -5.43
C GLN A 52 -15.13 1.56 -5.68
N GLY A 53 -14.90 1.97 -6.93
CA GLY A 53 -15.12 3.35 -7.36
C GLY A 53 -14.12 4.37 -6.83
N MET A 54 -12.95 3.95 -6.36
CA MET A 54 -11.95 4.86 -5.76
C MET A 54 -10.82 5.21 -6.71
N PHE A 55 -10.49 4.33 -7.64
CA PHE A 55 -9.43 4.56 -8.65
C PHE A 55 -9.64 3.62 -9.82
N GLU A 56 -8.97 3.91 -10.93
CA GLU A 56 -8.97 3.04 -12.11
C GLU A 56 -7.68 2.23 -12.15
N GLY A 57 -7.78 0.96 -12.58
CA GLY A 57 -6.65 0.05 -12.64
C GLY A 57 -6.26 -0.48 -11.27
N ASN A 58 -5.28 -1.35 -11.24
CA ASN A 58 -4.82 -1.98 -10.00
C ASN A 58 -3.52 -1.36 -9.55
N LEU A 59 -3.25 -1.41 -8.24
CA LEU A 59 -2.05 -0.84 -7.65
C LEU A 59 -1.24 -1.93 -6.95
N LEU A 60 0.08 -1.86 -7.11
CA LEU A 60 1.02 -2.58 -6.26
C LEU A 60 1.31 -1.69 -5.07
N THR A 61 0.90 -2.10 -3.88
CA THR A 61 0.96 -1.23 -2.69
C THR A 61 1.99 -1.75 -1.71
N PHE A 62 2.88 -0.85 -1.25
CA PHE A 62 3.87 -1.13 -0.21
C PHE A 62 3.62 -0.20 0.97
N ASN A 63 3.82 -0.72 2.18
CA ASN A 63 3.57 0.04 3.41
C ASN A 63 4.81 0.07 4.29
N PRO A 64 5.69 1.07 4.11
CA PRO A 64 6.85 1.23 5.01
C PRO A 64 6.42 1.32 6.47
N GLY A 65 7.13 0.65 7.35
CA GLY A 65 6.85 0.64 8.77
C GLY A 65 6.01 -0.54 9.23
N TRP A 66 5.44 -1.32 8.32
CA TRP A 66 4.69 -2.53 8.64
C TRP A 66 5.37 -3.78 8.10
N ASP A 67 5.26 -4.88 8.84
CA ASP A 67 5.53 -6.21 8.28
C ASP A 67 4.28 -6.76 7.58
N GLN A 68 4.37 -7.96 7.01
CA GLN A 68 3.29 -8.53 6.21
C GLN A 68 2.04 -8.89 7.04
N HIS A 69 2.14 -8.89 8.37
CA HIS A 69 1.03 -9.11 9.28
C HIS A 69 0.53 -7.81 9.92
N LYS A 70 0.92 -6.67 9.35
CA LYS A 70 0.53 -5.32 9.78
C LYS A 70 1.02 -4.99 11.19
N GLN A 71 2.13 -5.63 11.63
CA GLN A 71 2.79 -5.28 12.86
C GLN A 71 3.74 -4.12 12.61
N GLU A 72 3.74 -3.11 13.48
CA GLU A 72 4.67 -2.00 13.34
C GLU A 72 6.10 -2.45 13.58
N LEU A 73 6.98 -2.05 12.68
CA LEU A 73 8.41 -2.31 12.81
C LEU A 73 9.03 -1.23 13.67
N SER A 74 9.92 -1.62 14.61
CA SER A 74 10.64 -0.65 15.44
C SER A 74 11.66 0.16 14.63
N HIS A 75 12.17 -0.43 13.55
CA HIS A 75 13.08 0.21 12.62
C HIS A 75 12.61 -0.05 11.20
N PHE A 76 12.52 1.00 10.41
CA PHE A 76 12.10 0.87 9.01
C PHE A 76 12.63 2.06 8.22
N GLN A 77 12.68 1.91 6.91
CA GLN A 77 13.02 3.02 6.02
C GLN A 77 11.77 3.88 5.82
N ASP A 78 11.83 5.12 6.26
CA ASP A 78 10.73 6.08 6.13
C ASP A 78 10.46 6.39 4.66
N VAL A 79 9.22 6.68 4.31
CA VAL A 79 8.83 6.96 2.92
C VAL A 79 9.62 8.12 2.32
N ARG A 80 10.05 9.10 3.13
CA ARG A 80 10.86 10.23 2.64
C ARG A 80 12.28 9.80 2.30
N GLU A 81 12.82 8.83 3.03
CA GLU A 81 14.11 8.22 2.70
C GLU A 81 14.02 7.39 1.43
N VAL A 82 12.92 6.66 1.26
CA VAL A 82 12.65 5.93 0.01
C VAL A 82 12.60 6.91 -1.15
N GLN A 83 11.88 8.02 -0.99
CA GLN A 83 11.79 9.06 -2.01
C GLN A 83 13.18 9.62 -2.39
N ALA A 84 14.00 9.93 -1.40
CA ALA A 84 15.34 10.45 -1.64
C ALA A 84 16.21 9.43 -2.38
N GLU A 85 16.08 8.15 -2.04
CA GLU A 85 16.84 7.09 -2.71
C GLU A 85 16.39 6.91 -4.16
N LEU A 86 15.09 6.99 -4.42
CA LEU A 86 14.54 6.93 -5.79
C LEU A 86 15.00 8.13 -6.61
N ASP A 87 15.00 9.33 -6.02
CA ASP A 87 15.52 10.53 -6.68
C ASP A 87 17.00 10.37 -7.05
N ALA A 88 17.80 9.82 -6.13
CA ALA A 88 19.23 9.60 -6.38
C ALA A 88 19.48 8.60 -7.51
N LYS A 89 18.54 7.69 -7.74
CA LYS A 89 18.60 6.71 -8.84
C LYS A 89 18.01 7.24 -10.15
N GLY A 90 17.52 8.47 -10.17
CA GLY A 90 16.93 9.07 -11.37
C GLY A 90 15.54 8.55 -11.72
N ILE A 91 14.84 7.94 -10.77
CA ILE A 91 13.50 7.41 -11.00
C ILE A 91 12.48 8.53 -10.82
N GLU A 92 11.61 8.71 -11.82
CA GLU A 92 10.59 9.75 -11.83
C GLU A 92 9.41 9.34 -10.97
N LEU A 93 8.90 10.29 -10.16
CA LEU A 93 7.75 10.06 -9.28
C LEU A 93 6.54 10.85 -9.79
N ALA A 94 5.38 10.19 -9.88
CA ALA A 94 4.13 10.83 -10.29
C ALA A 94 3.52 11.62 -9.14
N VAL A 95 3.65 11.13 -7.91
CA VAL A 95 3.20 11.81 -6.69
C VAL A 95 4.36 11.76 -5.69
N ARG A 96 4.58 12.88 -5.03
CA ARG A 96 5.70 13.04 -4.09
C ARG A 96 5.17 13.35 -2.70
N THR A 97 5.89 12.87 -1.67
CA THR A 97 5.59 13.22 -0.28
C THR A 97 6.40 14.43 0.15
N ASP A 98 5.94 15.15 1.18
CA ASP A 98 6.69 16.26 1.76
C ASP A 98 7.96 15.73 2.44
N PRO A 99 9.16 16.12 1.98
CA PRO A 99 10.41 15.60 2.56
C PRO A 99 10.62 16.00 4.01
N ASP A 100 9.97 17.06 4.48
CA ASP A 100 10.08 17.54 5.85
C ASP A 100 8.98 17.02 6.77
N GLY A 101 8.03 16.24 6.24
CA GLY A 101 6.95 15.65 7.02
C GLY A 101 7.47 14.59 7.97
N GLN A 102 6.73 14.34 9.05
CA GLN A 102 7.08 13.34 10.07
C GLN A 102 5.99 12.30 10.33
N GLY A 103 4.79 12.57 9.87
CA GLY A 103 3.67 11.67 10.00
C GLY A 103 3.58 10.67 8.87
N THR A 104 2.35 10.26 8.58
CA THR A 104 2.06 9.42 7.42
C THR A 104 2.42 10.16 6.13
N GLY A 105 2.63 9.42 5.06
CA GLY A 105 2.91 10.01 3.77
C GLY A 105 2.91 8.93 2.69
N TYR A 106 2.76 9.35 1.44
CA TYR A 106 2.77 8.41 0.33
C TYR A 106 3.40 9.04 -0.90
N LEU A 107 3.87 8.17 -1.78
CA LEU A 107 4.34 8.54 -3.11
C LEU A 107 3.83 7.53 -4.14
N GLN A 108 3.79 7.94 -5.39
CA GLN A 108 3.39 7.07 -6.49
C GLN A 108 4.38 7.16 -7.64
N LEU A 109 4.59 6.02 -8.28
CA LEU A 109 5.40 5.93 -9.49
C LEU A 109 4.82 4.81 -10.36
N ALA A 110 5.32 4.68 -11.57
CA ALA A 110 4.92 3.61 -12.48
C ALA A 110 6.16 2.86 -12.96
N ASP A 111 6.00 1.55 -13.19
CA ASP A 111 7.05 0.76 -13.80
C ASP A 111 7.11 1.05 -15.32
N PRO A 112 8.06 0.47 -16.06
CA PRO A 112 8.20 0.76 -17.50
C PRO A 112 6.96 0.43 -18.35
N ASP A 113 6.11 -0.46 -17.87
CA ASP A 113 4.89 -0.88 -18.56
C ASP A 113 3.63 -0.15 -18.08
N GLY A 114 3.80 0.82 -17.19
CA GLY A 114 2.68 1.62 -16.70
C GLY A 114 1.96 1.03 -15.48
N ASN A 115 2.50 -0.02 -14.86
CA ASN A 115 1.91 -0.56 -13.63
C ASN A 115 2.17 0.42 -12.49
N VAL A 116 1.11 0.85 -11.82
CA VAL A 116 1.19 1.86 -10.77
C VAL A 116 1.64 1.24 -9.47
N ILE A 117 2.61 1.87 -8.84
CA ILE A 117 3.15 1.48 -7.54
C ILE A 117 2.83 2.60 -6.55
N LEU A 118 2.16 2.24 -5.47
CA LEU A 118 1.87 3.15 -4.36
C LEU A 118 2.73 2.74 -3.17
N ILE A 119 3.52 3.67 -2.66
CA ILE A 119 4.27 3.48 -1.42
C ILE A 119 3.63 4.38 -0.38
N ASP A 120 2.89 3.77 0.55
CA ASP A 120 1.96 4.45 1.44
C ASP A 120 2.26 4.09 2.89
N GLN A 121 2.88 5.03 3.60
CA GLN A 121 3.27 4.84 4.99
C GLN A 121 2.14 5.28 5.92
N HIS A 122 1.62 4.34 6.69
CA HIS A 122 0.52 4.57 7.62
C HIS A 122 0.98 4.82 9.06
N VAL A 123 2.28 4.69 9.32
CA VAL A 123 2.85 4.91 10.65
C VAL A 123 3.72 6.15 10.64
N ALA A 124 3.87 6.78 11.80
CA ALA A 124 4.76 7.94 11.92
C ALA A 124 6.22 7.48 11.79
N ARG A 125 7.10 8.41 11.40
CA ARG A 125 8.54 8.16 11.38
C ARG A 125 8.99 7.62 12.73
N ALA A 126 9.78 6.54 12.69
CA ALA A 126 10.32 5.95 13.92
C ALA A 126 11.25 6.95 14.62
N ALA A 127 11.22 6.93 15.97
CA ALA A 127 12.10 7.78 16.76
C ALA A 127 13.58 7.46 16.45
N GLY A 128 14.36 8.49 16.18
CA GLY A 128 15.77 8.32 15.84
C GLY A 128 16.06 7.91 14.40
N SER A 129 15.06 7.88 13.55
CA SER A 129 15.20 7.57 12.11
C SER A 129 15.50 8.82 11.32
#